data_77b400e53f2927756356ea31d865971f
#
_entry.id   77b400e53f2927756356ea31d865971f
#
_cell.length_a   1.000
_cell.length_b   1.000
_cell.length_c   1.000
_cell.angle_alpha   90.00
_cell.angle_beta   90.00
_cell.angle_gamma   90.00
#
_symmetry.space_group_name_H-M   'P 1'
#
loop_
_entity.id
_entity.type
_entity.pdbx_description
1 polymer ?
#
loop_
_entity_poly.entity_id
_entity_poly.type
_entity_poly.pdbx_seq_one_letter_code
_entity_poly.pdbx_strand_id
1 'polypeptide(L)'
;MLRPDVVKQLKARMRISHDSEDEYLDSLITASFAYLKRRCGDFSIDDIDENYVGKELVLERAKYTYEGNLEYFDENYQMMIHALSFDLGVEADEETL
;
A
#
# COMPACT_ATOMS: atom_id res chain seq x y z
N MET A 1 -15.37 -3.84 -0.30
CA MET A 1 -15.60 -3.66 -1.73
C MET A 1 -14.37 -4.04 -2.54
N LEU A 2 -14.56 -4.85 -3.57
CA LEU A 2 -13.44 -5.27 -4.39
C LEU A 2 -12.94 -4.15 -5.30
N ARG A 3 -11.64 -4.13 -5.49
CA ARG A 3 -10.98 -3.26 -6.45
C ARG A 3 -10.31 -4.13 -7.50
N PRO A 4 -11.07 -4.57 -8.51
CA PRO A 4 -10.56 -5.58 -9.44
C PRO A 4 -9.23 -5.22 -10.09
N ASP A 5 -9.06 -3.95 -10.45
CA ASP A 5 -7.81 -3.55 -11.12
C ASP A 5 -6.64 -3.63 -10.17
N VAL A 6 -6.83 -3.24 -8.92
CA VAL A 6 -5.73 -3.27 -7.95
C VAL A 6 -5.42 -4.70 -7.56
N VAL A 7 -6.45 -5.53 -7.38
CA VAL A 7 -6.23 -6.94 -7.10
C VAL A 7 -5.45 -7.59 -8.23
N LYS A 8 -5.80 -7.26 -9.46
CA LYS A 8 -5.10 -7.82 -10.61
C LYS A 8 -3.63 -7.43 -10.61
N GLN A 9 -3.34 -6.19 -10.25
CA GLN A 9 -1.96 -5.75 -10.19
C GLN A 9 -1.19 -6.47 -9.08
N LEU A 10 -1.84 -6.70 -7.95
CA LEU A 10 -1.20 -7.45 -6.89
C LEU A 10 -0.90 -8.88 -7.32
N LYS A 11 -1.88 -9.50 -7.98
CA LYS A 11 -1.70 -10.87 -8.46
C LYS A 11 -0.55 -10.96 -9.46
N ALA A 12 -0.45 -9.99 -10.34
CA ALA A 12 0.64 -9.98 -11.31
C ALA A 12 1.99 -9.87 -10.60
N ARG A 13 2.04 -9.05 -9.56
CA ARG A 13 3.26 -8.86 -8.79
C ARG A 13 3.68 -10.14 -8.08
N MET A 14 2.72 -10.94 -7.66
CA MET A 14 2.98 -12.18 -6.96
C MET A 14 2.91 -13.41 -7.86
N ARG A 15 2.64 -13.21 -9.15
CA ARG A 15 2.56 -14.28 -10.13
C ARG A 15 1.46 -15.28 -9.81
N ILE A 16 0.32 -14.76 -9.38
CA ILE A 16 -0.86 -15.59 -9.10
C ILE A 16 -1.79 -15.49 -10.28
N SER A 17 -2.24 -16.63 -10.81
CA SER A 17 -3.09 -16.65 -11.98
C SER A 17 -4.52 -17.10 -11.70
N HIS A 18 -4.78 -17.69 -10.51
CA HIS A 18 -6.12 -18.13 -10.19
C HIS A 18 -6.89 -17.04 -9.44
N ASP A 19 -8.18 -17.20 -9.36
CA ASP A 19 -9.05 -16.19 -8.75
C ASP A 19 -9.59 -16.59 -7.39
N SER A 20 -9.15 -17.72 -6.86
CA SER A 20 -9.77 -18.26 -5.65
C SER A 20 -9.50 -17.44 -4.40
N GLU A 21 -8.51 -16.56 -4.45
CA GLU A 21 -8.15 -15.74 -3.29
C GLU A 21 -8.39 -14.26 -3.51
N ASP A 22 -9.17 -13.89 -4.53
CA ASP A 22 -9.34 -12.48 -4.85
C ASP A 22 -9.91 -11.68 -3.68
N GLU A 23 -10.87 -12.23 -2.96
CA GLU A 23 -11.44 -11.50 -1.84
C GLU A 23 -10.43 -11.34 -0.71
N TYR A 24 -9.65 -12.37 -0.47
CA TYR A 24 -8.61 -12.27 0.55
C TYR A 24 -7.57 -11.23 0.15
N LEU A 25 -7.15 -11.24 -1.10
CA LEU A 25 -6.17 -10.27 -1.58
C LEU A 25 -6.71 -8.85 -1.48
N ASP A 26 -8.00 -8.68 -1.80
CA ASP A 26 -8.59 -7.36 -1.65
C ASP A 26 -8.57 -6.90 -0.20
N SER A 27 -8.77 -7.82 0.73
CA SER A 27 -8.73 -7.45 2.14
C SER A 27 -7.33 -7.02 2.56
N LEU A 28 -6.30 -7.63 2.00
CA LEU A 28 -4.94 -7.22 2.28
C LEU A 28 -4.65 -5.84 1.72
N ILE A 29 -5.17 -5.56 0.54
CA ILE A 29 -5.02 -4.24 -0.07
C ILE A 29 -5.72 -3.19 0.79
N THR A 30 -6.94 -3.49 1.21
CA THR A 30 -7.71 -2.57 2.03
C THR A 30 -6.99 -2.25 3.34
N ALA A 31 -6.49 -3.28 4.00
CA ALA A 31 -5.79 -3.08 5.27
C ALA A 31 -4.50 -2.30 5.08
N SER A 32 -3.77 -2.60 4.02
CA SER A 32 -2.52 -1.91 3.75
C SER A 32 -2.75 -0.45 3.39
N PHE A 33 -3.81 -0.19 2.62
CA PHE A 33 -4.16 1.17 2.26
C PHE A 33 -4.52 1.97 3.51
N ALA A 34 -5.32 1.39 4.40
CA ALA A 34 -5.71 2.07 5.63
C ALA A 34 -4.49 2.36 6.50
N TYR A 35 -3.58 1.40 6.59
CA TYR A 35 -2.37 1.58 7.38
C TYR A 35 -1.53 2.75 6.85
N LEU A 36 -1.35 2.78 5.54
CA LEU A 36 -0.50 3.82 4.96
C LEU A 36 -1.17 5.18 4.97
N LYS A 37 -2.48 5.23 4.83
CA LYS A 37 -3.17 6.51 4.96
C LYS A 37 -3.00 7.07 6.36
N ARG A 38 -3.03 6.21 7.36
CA ARG A 38 -2.84 6.68 8.73
C ARG A 38 -1.42 7.19 8.94
N ARG A 39 -0.44 6.55 8.33
CA ARG A 39 0.95 6.93 8.49
C ARG A 39 1.35 8.12 7.64
N CYS A 40 0.82 8.20 6.44
CA CYS A 40 1.34 9.14 5.45
C CYS A 40 0.38 10.25 5.09
N GLY A 41 -0.92 10.07 5.30
CA GLY A 41 -1.91 11.05 4.88
C GLY A 41 -2.77 10.51 3.74
N ASP A 42 -3.77 11.28 3.35
CA ASP A 42 -4.72 10.83 2.35
C ASP A 42 -4.11 10.76 0.96
N PHE A 43 -4.37 9.69 0.27
CA PHE A 43 -3.98 9.54 -1.13
C PHE A 43 -4.90 8.49 -1.76
N SER A 44 -4.87 8.42 -3.08
CA SER A 44 -5.70 7.48 -3.82
C SER A 44 -4.83 6.41 -4.46
N ILE A 45 -5.35 5.18 -4.51
CA ILE A 45 -4.65 4.11 -5.21
C ILE A 45 -5.28 3.85 -6.57
N ASP A 46 -6.35 4.56 -6.88
CA ASP A 46 -7.01 4.43 -8.17
C ASP A 46 -6.39 5.32 -9.23
N ASP A 47 -5.69 6.35 -8.80
CA ASP A 47 -5.09 7.30 -9.73
C ASP A 47 -3.59 7.06 -9.79
N ILE A 48 -3.19 6.38 -10.83
CA ILE A 48 -1.80 6.00 -11.00
C ILE A 48 -0.89 7.21 -11.10
N ASP A 49 -1.39 8.23 -11.79
CA ASP A 49 -0.54 9.36 -12.12
C ASP A 49 -0.18 10.20 -10.91
N GLU A 50 -1.06 10.26 -9.94
CA GLU A 50 -0.86 11.20 -8.84
C GLU A 50 -0.18 10.58 -7.63
N ASN A 51 -0.48 9.35 -7.34
CA ASN A 51 0.06 8.76 -6.12
C ASN A 51 0.68 7.41 -6.40
N TYR A 52 1.56 7.39 -7.37
CA TYR A 52 2.19 6.16 -7.76
C TYR A 52 2.96 5.51 -6.59
N VAL A 53 3.67 6.32 -5.82
CA VAL A 53 4.45 5.80 -4.70
C VAL A 53 3.52 5.21 -3.65
N GLY A 54 2.40 5.88 -3.37
CA GLY A 54 1.44 5.37 -2.40
C GLY A 54 0.89 4.02 -2.83
N LYS A 55 0.51 3.91 -4.09
CA LYS A 55 -0.02 2.66 -4.60
C LYS A 55 1.03 1.55 -4.54
N GLU A 56 2.26 1.89 -4.89
CA GLU A 56 3.35 0.94 -4.83
C GLU A 56 3.52 0.40 -3.41
N LEU A 57 3.49 1.27 -2.42
CA LEU A 57 3.64 0.86 -1.04
C LEU A 57 2.48 -0.02 -0.59
N VAL A 58 1.26 0.31 -1.01
CA VAL A 58 0.10 -0.51 -0.66
C VAL A 58 0.26 -1.91 -1.21
N LEU A 59 0.66 -2.02 -2.47
CA LEU A 59 0.80 -3.33 -3.09
C LEU A 59 1.93 -4.13 -2.46
N GLU A 60 3.05 -3.48 -2.15
CA GLU A 60 4.16 -4.18 -1.52
C GLU A 60 3.80 -4.65 -0.11
N ARG A 61 3.09 -3.82 0.65
CA ARG A 61 2.70 -4.23 1.98
C ARG A 61 1.73 -5.41 1.93
N ALA A 62 0.80 -5.39 0.97
CA ALA A 62 -0.11 -6.52 0.81
C ALA A 62 0.66 -7.78 0.45
N LYS A 63 1.64 -7.66 -0.42
CA LYS A 63 2.47 -8.79 -0.80
C LYS A 63 3.24 -9.32 0.39
N TYR A 64 3.84 -8.43 1.18
CA TYR A 64 4.57 -8.85 2.37
C TYR A 64 3.66 -9.59 3.35
N THR A 65 2.43 -9.09 3.51
CA THR A 65 1.48 -9.75 4.39
C THR A 65 1.14 -11.14 3.87
N TYR A 66 0.88 -11.25 2.59
CA TYR A 66 0.53 -12.52 1.97
C TYR A 66 1.63 -13.55 2.16
N GLU A 67 2.88 -13.11 2.06
CA GLU A 67 4.03 -14.00 2.12
C GLU A 67 4.52 -14.24 3.53
N GLY A 68 3.88 -13.64 4.53
CA GLY A 68 4.26 -13.86 5.91
C GLY A 68 5.45 -13.04 6.37
N ASN A 69 5.76 -11.96 5.65
CA ASN A 69 6.94 -11.14 5.92
C ASN A 69 6.58 -9.72 6.36
N LEU A 70 5.36 -9.53 6.83
CA LEU A 70 4.89 -8.18 7.16
C LEU A 70 5.81 -7.46 8.14
N GLU A 71 6.42 -8.20 9.04
CA GLU A 71 7.26 -7.59 10.06
C GLU A 71 8.47 -6.87 9.48
N TYR A 72 8.83 -7.17 8.25
CA TYR A 72 9.98 -6.52 7.62
C TYR A 72 9.61 -5.36 6.73
N PHE A 73 8.31 -5.13 6.54
CA PHE A 73 7.88 -4.12 5.58
C PHE A 73 8.33 -2.72 5.97
N ASP A 74 8.05 -2.32 7.21
CA ASP A 74 8.36 -0.96 7.63
C ASP A 74 9.84 -0.66 7.51
N GLU A 75 10.66 -1.62 7.91
CA GLU A 75 12.11 -1.43 7.86
C GLU A 75 12.59 -1.31 6.41
N ASN A 76 12.11 -2.19 5.54
CA ASN A 76 12.57 -2.21 4.16
C ASN A 76 12.10 -1.01 3.35
N TYR A 77 10.96 -0.44 3.72
CA TYR A 77 10.39 0.66 2.95
C TYR A 77 10.34 1.97 3.72
N GLN A 78 11.13 2.08 4.78
CA GLN A 78 11.09 3.24 5.65
C GLN A 78 11.32 4.54 4.89
N MET A 79 12.27 4.56 3.99
CA MET A 79 12.57 5.79 3.27
C MET A 79 11.45 6.18 2.33
N MET A 80 10.83 5.21 1.68
CA MET A 80 9.70 5.52 0.80
C MET A 80 8.50 6.00 1.59
N ILE A 81 8.28 5.41 2.75
CA ILE A 81 7.17 5.83 3.61
C ILE A 81 7.39 7.27 4.07
N HIS A 82 8.62 7.60 4.45
CA HIS A 82 8.94 8.96 4.86
C HIS A 82 8.76 9.94 3.70
N ALA A 83 9.21 9.55 2.52
CA ALA A 83 9.06 10.43 1.36
C ALA A 83 7.60 10.70 1.05
N LEU A 84 6.76 9.68 1.12
CA LEU A 84 5.34 9.86 0.87
C LEU A 84 4.71 10.75 1.94
N SER A 85 5.06 10.52 3.20
CA SER A 85 4.55 11.35 4.28
C SER A 85 4.91 12.81 4.06
N PHE A 86 6.14 13.06 3.67
CA PHE A 86 6.59 14.42 3.43
C PHE A 86 5.81 15.04 2.28
N ASP A 87 5.65 14.29 1.19
CA ASP A 87 4.93 14.79 0.03
C ASP A 87 3.49 15.12 0.35
N LEU A 88 2.87 14.36 1.25
CA LEU A 88 1.49 14.59 1.62
C LEU A 88 1.33 15.59 2.75
N GLY A 89 2.45 16.10 3.30
CA GLY A 89 2.39 17.16 4.28
C GLY A 89 2.15 16.72 5.71
N VAL A 90 2.05 15.43 5.97
CA VAL A 90 1.74 14.95 7.31
C VAL A 90 2.88 15.24 8.28
N GLU A 91 4.08 15.03 7.83
CA GLU A 91 5.25 15.23 8.68
C GLU A 91 5.41 16.67 9.10
N ALA A 92 5.12 17.58 8.18
CA ALA A 92 5.23 18.99 8.48
C ALA A 92 4.32 19.36 9.66
N ASP A 93 3.14 18.76 9.68
CA ASP A 93 2.21 19.02 10.76
C ASP A 93 2.77 18.53 12.09
N GLU A 94 3.39 17.39 12.08
CA GLU A 94 3.97 16.85 13.30
C GLU A 94 5.13 17.68 13.81
N GLU A 95 5.86 18.25 12.88
CA GLU A 95 7.01 19.05 13.24
C GLU A 95 6.64 20.27 14.04
N THR A 96 5.42 20.71 13.93
CA THR A 96 4.99 21.88 14.65
C THR A 96 4.84 21.61 16.15
N LEU A 97 4.90 20.39 16.51
CA LEU A 97 4.80 20.05 17.91
C LEU A 97 6.10 20.35 18.64
#